data_6a7bdeca4f02123d8634775388843e0f
#
_entry.id   6a7bdeca4f02123d8634775388843e0f
#
_cell.length_a   1.000
_cell.length_b   1.000
_cell.length_c   1.000
_cell.angle_alpha   90.00
_cell.angle_beta   90.00
_cell.angle_gamma   90.00
#
_symmetry.space_group_name_H-M   'P 1'
#
loop_
_entity.id
_entity.type
_entity.pdbx_description
1 polymer ?
#
loop_
_entity_poly.entity_id
_entity_poly.type
_entity_poly.pdbx_seq_one_letter_code
_entity_poly.pdbx_strand_id
1 'polypeptide(L)'
;MQAAADSGNILVNGIPVKSSYKVKPLDRIALVMAYPKREVEIIPEDIPLDILYEDDDLIVLNKPAGLVVHPGHGNYSGTLVNALTWHLKDLPLFQEGDMRAGLVHRIDKNTSGLLVVAKNERAHARLARQFFDHTVSRRYVALVWGNFEEDEGTVTGNIGRSVRDRLRMAVYPDGSDGKHAVTHYRVLKRY
;
A
#
# COMPACT_ATOMS: atom_id res chain seq x y z
N MET A 1 -19.09 -4.09 13.81
CA MET A 1 -20.17 -5.10 13.75
C MET A 1 -21.39 -4.64 14.55
N GLN A 2 -21.26 -4.32 15.85
CA GLN A 2 -22.39 -3.91 16.70
C GLN A 2 -23.13 -2.68 16.14
N ALA A 3 -22.42 -1.60 15.82
CA ALA A 3 -23.03 -0.41 15.22
C ALA A 3 -23.78 -0.69 13.89
N ALA A 4 -23.29 -1.62 13.09
CA ALA A 4 -23.96 -2.01 11.85
C ALA A 4 -25.25 -2.83 12.10
N ALA A 5 -25.27 -3.65 13.14
CA ALA A 5 -26.47 -4.36 13.54
C ALA A 5 -27.52 -3.42 14.14
N ASP A 6 -27.07 -2.48 14.99
CA ASP A 6 -27.94 -1.48 15.64
C ASP A 6 -28.58 -0.52 14.60
N SER A 7 -27.88 -0.28 13.49
CA SER A 7 -28.38 0.49 12.34
C SER A 7 -29.22 -0.32 11.35
N GLY A 8 -29.50 -1.62 11.62
CA GLY A 8 -30.26 -2.49 10.73
C GLY A 8 -29.50 -2.91 9.45
N ASN A 9 -28.19 -2.69 9.40
CA ASN A 9 -27.35 -2.96 8.23
C ASN A 9 -26.84 -4.41 8.17
N ILE A 10 -27.13 -5.23 9.16
CA ILE A 10 -26.86 -6.67 9.12
C ILE A 10 -28.19 -7.40 8.91
N LEU A 11 -28.28 -8.11 7.80
CA LEU A 11 -29.44 -8.92 7.47
C LEU A 11 -29.09 -10.39 7.57
N VAL A 12 -29.99 -11.17 8.15
CA VAL A 12 -29.95 -12.63 8.08
C VAL A 12 -31.19 -13.10 7.32
N ASN A 13 -30.98 -13.84 6.25
CA ASN A 13 -32.05 -14.30 5.35
C ASN A 13 -32.94 -13.14 4.85
N GLY A 14 -32.33 -11.97 4.64
CA GLY A 14 -33.01 -10.75 4.16
C GLY A 14 -33.66 -9.89 5.25
N ILE A 15 -33.64 -10.32 6.54
CA ILE A 15 -34.26 -9.63 7.66
C ILE A 15 -33.21 -8.97 8.56
N PRO A 16 -33.36 -7.67 8.93
CA PRO A 16 -32.47 -7.03 9.89
C PRO A 16 -32.44 -7.74 11.24
N VAL A 17 -31.26 -7.96 11.78
CA VAL A 17 -31.07 -8.64 13.07
C VAL A 17 -30.25 -7.78 14.04
N LYS A 18 -30.47 -7.99 15.32
CA LYS A 18 -29.71 -7.37 16.41
C LYS A 18 -28.31 -8.00 16.54
N SER A 19 -27.38 -7.28 17.15
CA SER A 19 -26.03 -7.77 17.42
C SER A 19 -25.97 -9.05 18.28
N SER A 20 -27.03 -9.35 19.02
CA SER A 20 -27.19 -10.56 19.84
C SER A 20 -27.74 -11.76 19.10
N TYR A 21 -28.02 -11.64 17.79
CA TYR A 21 -28.55 -12.75 17.00
C TYR A 21 -27.54 -13.91 16.96
N LYS A 22 -28.01 -15.13 17.28
CA LYS A 22 -27.21 -16.35 17.20
C LYS A 22 -27.37 -16.97 15.83
N VAL A 23 -26.29 -16.87 15.03
CA VAL A 23 -26.24 -17.45 13.69
C VAL A 23 -26.49 -18.95 13.74
N LYS A 24 -27.32 -19.44 12.82
CA LYS A 24 -27.67 -20.86 12.65
C LYS A 24 -27.02 -21.42 11.38
N PRO A 25 -26.86 -22.75 11.31
CA PRO A 25 -26.44 -23.37 10.05
C PRO A 25 -27.38 -22.97 8.91
N LEU A 26 -26.81 -22.68 7.74
CA LEU A 26 -27.50 -22.24 6.51
C LEU A 26 -28.05 -20.81 6.54
N ASP A 27 -27.81 -20.01 7.57
CA ASP A 27 -28.15 -18.59 7.55
C ASP A 27 -27.34 -17.86 6.49
N ARG A 28 -28.02 -17.07 5.66
CA ARG A 28 -27.40 -16.14 4.70
C ARG A 28 -27.24 -14.79 5.36
N ILE A 29 -25.98 -14.41 5.64
CA ILE A 29 -25.66 -13.12 6.26
C ILE A 29 -25.30 -12.11 5.16
N ALA A 30 -25.99 -10.98 5.13
CA ALA A 30 -25.69 -9.86 4.27
C ALA A 30 -25.38 -8.61 5.12
N LEU A 31 -24.34 -7.88 4.73
CA LEU A 31 -24.03 -6.57 5.26
C LEU A 31 -24.47 -5.52 4.23
N VAL A 32 -25.48 -4.73 4.57
CA VAL A 32 -25.95 -3.61 3.76
C VAL A 32 -25.08 -2.41 4.10
N MET A 33 -24.23 -2.00 3.17
CA MET A 33 -23.39 -0.81 3.36
C MET A 33 -24.20 0.43 2.94
N ALA A 34 -24.37 1.38 3.84
CA ALA A 34 -25.11 2.63 3.60
C ALA A 34 -24.46 3.52 2.52
N TYR A 35 -23.21 3.24 2.21
CA TYR A 35 -22.48 3.93 1.15
C TYR A 35 -21.90 2.87 0.21
N PRO A 36 -22.15 2.98 -1.11
CA PRO A 36 -21.44 2.15 -2.07
C PRO A 36 -19.95 2.34 -1.83
N LYS A 37 -19.17 1.25 -1.94
CA LYS A 37 -17.72 1.38 -2.04
C LYS A 37 -17.49 2.45 -3.10
N ARG A 38 -16.84 3.54 -2.74
CA ARG A 38 -16.35 4.48 -3.74
C ARG A 38 -15.37 3.68 -4.59
N GLU A 39 -15.79 3.26 -5.76
CA GLU A 39 -14.85 2.84 -6.77
C GLU A 39 -14.06 4.10 -7.08
N VAL A 40 -12.81 4.11 -6.68
CA VAL A 40 -11.90 5.22 -7.01
C VAL A 40 -11.53 4.99 -8.46
N GLU A 41 -12.24 5.66 -9.36
CA GLU A 41 -11.87 5.70 -10.75
C GLU A 41 -10.51 6.38 -10.89
N ILE A 42 -9.58 5.72 -11.56
CA ILE A 42 -8.28 6.31 -11.86
C ILE A 42 -8.42 7.20 -13.07
N ILE A 43 -8.38 8.50 -12.82
CA ILE A 43 -8.39 9.50 -13.89
C ILE A 43 -6.92 9.75 -14.30
N PRO A 44 -6.56 9.55 -15.58
CA PRO A 44 -5.23 9.89 -16.08
C PRO A 44 -4.95 11.38 -15.91
N GLU A 45 -3.79 11.73 -15.35
CA GLU A 45 -3.38 13.12 -15.13
C GLU A 45 -1.98 13.37 -15.71
N ASP A 46 -1.80 14.46 -16.44
CA ASP A 46 -0.52 14.88 -17.00
C ASP A 46 0.37 15.49 -15.89
N ILE A 47 0.92 14.60 -15.06
CA ILE A 47 1.84 14.95 -13.98
C ILE A 47 3.25 14.56 -14.43
N PRO A 48 4.23 15.48 -14.40
CA PRO A 48 5.61 15.18 -14.77
C PRO A 48 6.20 14.04 -13.96
N LEU A 49 6.84 13.08 -14.64
CA LEU A 49 7.55 11.95 -14.05
C LEU A 49 9.06 12.12 -14.27
N ASP A 50 9.84 11.99 -13.20
CA ASP A 50 11.32 11.95 -13.29
C ASP A 50 11.75 10.51 -13.62
N ILE A 51 11.72 10.18 -14.92
CA ILE A 51 12.04 8.84 -15.44
C ILE A 51 13.54 8.76 -15.65
N LEU A 52 14.20 7.82 -14.96
CA LEU A 52 15.64 7.58 -15.05
C LEU A 52 15.98 6.48 -16.05
N TYR A 53 15.06 5.54 -16.26
CA TYR A 53 15.20 4.45 -17.22
C TYR A 53 13.82 3.98 -17.67
N GLU A 54 13.68 3.69 -18.95
CA GLU A 54 12.48 3.09 -19.54
C GLU A 54 12.87 2.20 -20.71
N ASP A 55 12.27 1.00 -20.76
CA ASP A 55 12.33 0.08 -21.88
C ASP A 55 10.94 -0.49 -22.20
N ASP A 56 10.86 -1.58 -22.94
CA ASP A 56 9.59 -2.23 -23.29
C ASP A 56 8.94 -2.96 -22.12
N ASP A 57 9.70 -3.32 -21.09
CA ASP A 57 9.25 -4.14 -19.97
C ASP A 57 8.99 -3.32 -18.69
N LEU A 58 9.76 -2.27 -18.43
CA LEU A 58 9.66 -1.53 -17.16
C LEU A 58 10.08 -0.06 -17.26
N ILE A 59 9.66 0.70 -16.25
CA ILE A 59 10.12 2.05 -15.96
C ILE A 59 10.81 2.06 -14.59
N VAL A 60 11.93 2.77 -14.47
CA VAL A 60 12.52 3.19 -13.20
C VAL A 60 12.38 4.71 -13.10
N LEU A 61 11.71 5.17 -12.08
CA LEU A 61 11.48 6.59 -11.84
C LEU A 61 11.96 7.01 -10.45
N ASN A 62 12.29 8.29 -10.30
CA ASN A 62 12.61 8.92 -9.04
C ASN A 62 11.37 9.64 -8.50
N LYS A 63 10.69 9.04 -7.53
CA LYS A 63 9.51 9.65 -6.92
C LYS A 63 9.92 10.83 -6.04
N PRO A 64 9.36 12.02 -6.20
CA PRO A 64 9.60 13.12 -5.28
C PRO A 64 8.93 12.87 -3.92
N ALA A 65 9.47 13.50 -2.87
CA ALA A 65 8.77 13.58 -1.59
C ALA A 65 7.48 14.40 -1.75
N GLY A 66 6.43 14.03 -1.01
CA GLY A 66 5.11 14.64 -1.09
C GLY A 66 4.14 13.97 -2.06
N LEU A 67 4.64 13.22 -3.06
CA LEU A 67 3.80 12.49 -4.01
C LEU A 67 3.31 11.16 -3.41
N VAL A 68 2.00 10.98 -3.39
CA VAL A 68 1.37 9.71 -2.97
C VAL A 68 1.41 8.72 -4.13
N VAL A 69 1.65 7.45 -3.85
CA VAL A 69 1.72 6.41 -4.90
C VAL A 69 0.33 6.03 -5.40
N HIS A 70 -0.59 5.67 -4.49
CA HIS A 70 -1.95 5.23 -4.84
C HIS A 70 -3.01 6.21 -4.35
N PRO A 71 -4.09 6.42 -5.09
CA PRO A 71 -5.27 7.10 -4.57
C PRO A 71 -5.78 6.42 -3.30
N GLY A 72 -6.26 7.24 -2.36
CA GLY A 72 -6.77 6.77 -1.09
C GLY A 72 -7.42 7.90 -0.30
N HIS A 73 -7.78 7.62 0.97
CA HIS A 73 -8.44 8.60 1.82
C HIS A 73 -7.66 9.92 1.89
N GLY A 74 -8.30 11.02 1.48
CA GLY A 74 -7.70 12.36 1.44
C GLY A 74 -6.76 12.65 0.25
N ASN A 75 -6.50 11.67 -0.64
CA ASN A 75 -5.67 11.84 -1.84
C ASN A 75 -6.29 11.00 -2.98
N TYR A 76 -7.35 11.49 -3.59
CA TYR A 76 -8.09 10.75 -4.64
C TYR A 76 -7.57 11.01 -6.05
N SER A 77 -6.77 12.06 -6.24
CA SER A 77 -6.15 12.51 -7.48
C SER A 77 -4.73 13.01 -7.19
N GLY A 78 -3.99 13.41 -8.23
CA GLY A 78 -2.63 13.91 -8.08
C GLY A 78 -1.65 12.86 -7.56
N THR A 79 -1.86 11.57 -7.84
CA THR A 79 -1.00 10.49 -7.37
C THR A 79 -0.10 9.96 -8.48
N LEU A 80 0.91 9.19 -8.10
CA LEU A 80 1.80 8.55 -9.07
C LEU A 80 1.01 7.64 -10.03
N VAL A 81 -0.02 6.95 -9.56
CA VAL A 81 -0.86 6.11 -10.43
C VAL A 81 -1.57 6.94 -11.49
N ASN A 82 -2.10 8.13 -11.14
CA ASN A 82 -2.72 9.02 -12.12
C ASN A 82 -1.73 9.44 -13.22
N ALA A 83 -0.49 9.78 -12.83
CA ALA A 83 0.59 10.13 -13.76
C ALA A 83 1.00 8.95 -14.65
N LEU A 84 1.17 7.76 -14.07
CA LEU A 84 1.53 6.54 -14.82
C LEU A 84 0.43 6.15 -15.82
N THR A 85 -0.84 6.24 -15.43
CA THR A 85 -1.96 5.96 -16.32
C THR A 85 -2.00 6.95 -17.49
N TRP A 86 -1.61 8.19 -17.29
CA TRP A 86 -1.45 9.16 -18.38
C TRP A 86 -0.27 8.81 -19.30
N HIS A 87 0.90 8.56 -18.72
CA HIS A 87 2.14 8.28 -19.47
C HIS A 87 2.06 6.98 -20.27
N LEU A 88 1.39 5.96 -19.74
CA LEU A 88 1.30 4.60 -20.28
C LEU A 88 -0.10 4.26 -20.83
N LYS A 89 -0.92 5.25 -21.11
CA LYS A 89 -2.34 5.11 -21.55
C LYS A 89 -2.55 4.18 -22.75
N ASP A 90 -1.54 4.04 -23.61
CA ASP A 90 -1.62 3.22 -24.82
C ASP A 90 -1.27 1.75 -24.56
N LEU A 91 -0.83 1.40 -23.35
CA LEU A 91 -0.49 0.04 -22.98
C LEU A 91 -1.70 -0.69 -22.37
N PRO A 92 -1.98 -1.96 -22.78
CA PRO A 92 -3.14 -2.72 -22.29
C PRO A 92 -3.26 -2.76 -20.78
N LEU A 93 -2.15 -2.96 -20.06
CA LEU A 93 -2.11 -3.05 -18.59
C LEU A 93 -2.66 -1.79 -17.89
N PHE A 94 -2.70 -0.64 -18.56
CA PHE A 94 -3.13 0.65 -18.00
C PHE A 94 -4.50 1.10 -18.51
N GLN A 95 -5.12 0.37 -19.44
CA GLN A 95 -6.42 0.72 -20.03
C GLN A 95 -7.60 0.25 -19.18
N GLU A 96 -7.45 -0.79 -18.36
CA GLU A 96 -8.53 -1.41 -17.58
C GLU A 96 -8.87 -0.67 -16.27
N GLY A 97 -8.24 0.48 -15.99
CA GLY A 97 -8.48 1.25 -14.78
C GLY A 97 -8.04 0.56 -13.48
N ASP A 98 -7.18 -0.44 -13.56
CA ASP A 98 -6.63 -1.10 -12.37
C ASP A 98 -5.78 -0.11 -11.57
N MET A 99 -6.19 0.13 -10.33
CA MET A 99 -5.48 1.00 -9.38
C MET A 99 -4.03 0.56 -9.09
N ARG A 100 -3.63 -0.63 -9.52
CA ARG A 100 -2.30 -1.20 -9.27
C ARG A 100 -1.53 -1.49 -10.55
N ALA A 101 -2.04 -1.04 -11.71
CA ALA A 101 -1.43 -1.33 -12.99
C ALA A 101 0.09 -1.08 -12.95
N GLY A 102 0.86 -2.14 -13.21
CA GLY A 102 2.32 -2.10 -13.24
C GLY A 102 3.05 -1.94 -11.89
N LEU A 103 2.36 -1.60 -10.79
CA LEU A 103 3.00 -1.36 -9.50
C LEU A 103 3.22 -2.65 -8.71
N VAL A 104 4.46 -2.94 -8.36
CA VAL A 104 4.89 -4.12 -7.60
C VAL A 104 5.33 -3.77 -6.17
N HIS A 105 5.57 -2.50 -5.88
CA HIS A 105 5.93 -1.98 -4.55
C HIS A 105 5.52 -0.51 -4.40
N ARG A 106 5.72 0.00 -3.21
CA ARG A 106 5.48 1.43 -2.91
C ARG A 106 6.47 1.93 -1.88
N ILE A 107 6.69 3.25 -1.88
CA ILE A 107 7.32 3.99 -0.81
C ILE A 107 6.35 5.04 -0.29
N ASP A 108 6.55 5.53 0.92
CA ASP A 108 5.63 6.46 1.57
C ASP A 108 5.57 7.83 0.89
N LYS A 109 4.52 8.61 1.19
CA LYS A 109 4.29 9.94 0.62
C LYS A 109 5.54 10.81 0.69
N ASN A 110 6.14 10.90 1.87
CA ASN A 110 7.27 11.79 2.13
C ASN A 110 8.65 11.15 1.89
N THR A 111 8.68 9.90 1.46
CA THR A 111 9.91 9.22 1.00
C THR A 111 10.12 9.52 -0.47
N SER A 112 11.31 10.02 -0.81
CA SER A 112 11.77 10.17 -2.20
C SER A 112 12.62 8.98 -2.62
N GLY A 113 12.80 8.81 -3.93
CA GLY A 113 13.73 7.83 -4.49
C GLY A 113 13.10 6.86 -5.47
N LEU A 114 13.84 5.80 -5.77
CA LEU A 114 13.57 4.92 -6.89
C LEU A 114 12.31 4.06 -6.69
N LEU A 115 11.51 4.02 -7.74
CA LEU A 115 10.39 3.10 -7.91
C LEU A 115 10.53 2.40 -9.26
N VAL A 116 10.24 1.09 -9.28
CA VAL A 116 10.13 0.33 -10.51
C VAL A 116 8.66 0.02 -10.81
N VAL A 117 8.28 0.18 -12.07
CA VAL A 117 6.92 -0.05 -12.57
C VAL A 117 7.01 -0.98 -13.77
N ALA A 118 6.20 -2.01 -13.81
CA ALA A 118 6.10 -2.91 -14.95
C ALA A 118 5.20 -2.30 -16.05
N LYS A 119 5.57 -2.50 -17.31
CA LYS A 119 4.80 -2.04 -18.47
C LYS A 119 3.91 -3.14 -19.07
N ASN A 120 4.14 -4.40 -18.70
CA ASN A 120 3.39 -5.56 -19.16
C ASN A 120 3.25 -6.61 -18.05
N GLU A 121 2.32 -7.55 -18.24
CA GLU A 121 2.01 -8.58 -17.25
C GLU A 121 3.21 -9.50 -16.94
N ARG A 122 4.02 -9.84 -17.94
CA ARG A 122 5.19 -10.70 -17.76
C ARG A 122 6.23 -10.05 -16.84
N ALA A 123 6.52 -8.77 -17.07
CA ALA A 123 7.42 -7.99 -16.22
C ALA A 123 6.83 -7.81 -14.82
N HIS A 124 5.51 -7.54 -14.73
CA HIS A 124 4.80 -7.42 -13.45
C HIS A 124 4.93 -8.69 -12.62
N ALA A 125 4.63 -9.86 -13.19
CA ALA A 125 4.72 -11.13 -12.48
C ALA A 125 6.15 -11.43 -11.98
N ARG A 126 7.18 -11.15 -12.80
CA ARG A 126 8.58 -11.38 -12.45
C ARG A 126 9.05 -10.42 -11.35
N LEU A 127 8.73 -9.14 -11.46
CA LEU A 127 9.09 -8.15 -10.44
C LEU A 127 8.34 -8.41 -9.13
N ALA A 128 7.02 -8.67 -9.19
CA ALA A 128 6.23 -9.02 -8.02
C ALA A 128 6.81 -10.22 -7.26
N ARG A 129 7.27 -11.25 -8.00
CA ARG A 129 7.93 -12.41 -7.41
C ARG A 129 9.22 -12.04 -6.68
N GLN A 130 10.07 -11.18 -7.27
CA GLN A 130 11.30 -10.73 -6.61
C GLN A 130 11.03 -9.94 -5.34
N PHE A 131 9.99 -9.08 -5.33
CA PHE A 131 9.58 -8.37 -4.11
C PHE A 131 9.01 -9.32 -3.06
N PHE A 132 8.24 -10.33 -3.46
CA PHE A 132 7.69 -11.35 -2.58
C PHE A 132 8.80 -12.21 -1.94
N ASP A 133 9.76 -12.66 -2.75
CA ASP A 133 10.89 -13.49 -2.31
C ASP A 133 12.00 -12.66 -1.61
N HIS A 134 11.82 -11.34 -1.49
CA HIS A 134 12.80 -10.41 -0.89
C HIS A 134 14.18 -10.44 -1.55
N THR A 135 14.27 -10.75 -2.85
CA THR A 135 15.54 -10.80 -3.58
C THR A 135 15.99 -9.44 -4.10
N VAL A 136 15.10 -8.44 -4.10
CA VAL A 136 15.44 -7.06 -4.45
C VAL A 136 16.25 -6.41 -3.34
N SER A 137 17.48 -5.98 -3.65
CA SER A 137 18.30 -5.22 -2.71
C SER A 137 17.77 -3.78 -2.59
N ARG A 138 17.31 -3.39 -1.40
CA ARG A 138 16.77 -2.06 -1.13
C ARG A 138 17.65 -1.32 -0.15
N ARG A 139 18.01 -0.08 -0.48
CA ARG A 139 18.79 0.80 0.39
C ARG A 139 18.09 2.14 0.55
N TYR A 140 18.09 2.64 1.76
CA TYR A 140 17.50 3.92 2.12
C TYR A 140 18.51 4.74 2.92
N VAL A 141 18.43 6.05 2.79
CA VAL A 141 19.14 6.98 3.69
C VAL A 141 18.07 7.69 4.51
N ALA A 142 18.25 7.72 5.82
CA ALA A 142 17.30 8.36 6.73
C ALA A 142 18.05 9.19 7.78
N LEU A 143 17.48 10.36 8.11
CA LEU A 143 17.84 11.11 9.29
C LEU A 143 16.92 10.66 10.43
N VAL A 144 17.49 10.23 11.54
CA VAL A 144 16.74 9.72 12.70
C VAL A 144 17.06 10.51 13.96
N TRP A 145 16.12 10.52 14.91
CA TRP A 145 16.34 11.10 16.22
C TRP A 145 17.18 10.19 17.13
N GLY A 146 18.07 10.77 17.92
CA GLY A 146 18.95 10.05 18.83
C GLY A 146 20.19 9.49 18.15
N ASN A 147 20.97 8.75 18.92
CA ASN A 147 22.19 8.11 18.46
C ASN A 147 22.12 6.60 18.68
N PHE A 148 22.64 5.85 17.74
CA PHE A 148 22.94 4.44 17.95
C PHE A 148 24.26 4.30 18.72
N GLU A 149 24.34 3.31 19.59
CA GLU A 149 25.59 2.98 20.28
C GLU A 149 26.61 2.43 19.30
N GLU A 150 26.17 1.52 18.43
CA GLU A 150 26.99 0.87 17.40
C GLU A 150 26.79 1.53 16.03
N ASP A 151 27.85 1.52 15.22
CA ASP A 151 27.80 2.09 13.86
C ASP A 151 27.06 1.21 12.88
N GLU A 152 26.93 -0.07 13.14
CA GLU A 152 26.17 -1.03 12.32
C GLU A 152 25.34 -1.94 13.22
N GLY A 153 24.18 -2.36 12.72
CA GLY A 153 23.34 -3.28 13.47
C GLY A 153 22.12 -3.74 12.73
N THR A 154 21.28 -4.48 13.45
CA THR A 154 20.04 -5.04 12.91
C THR A 154 18.90 -4.76 13.89
N VAL A 155 17.82 -4.18 13.36
CA VAL A 155 16.58 -4.00 14.08
C VAL A 155 15.57 -5.03 13.57
N THR A 156 15.04 -5.83 14.49
CA THR A 156 14.01 -6.84 14.18
C THR A 156 12.77 -6.61 15.01
N GLY A 157 11.62 -6.99 14.47
CA GLY A 157 10.34 -6.93 15.17
C GLY A 157 9.19 -7.04 14.18
N ASN A 158 7.98 -7.28 14.70
CA ASN A 158 6.80 -7.24 13.85
C ASN A 158 6.28 -5.81 13.76
N ILE A 159 5.83 -5.43 12.57
CA ILE A 159 5.19 -4.12 12.32
C ILE A 159 3.74 -4.35 11.93
N GLY A 160 2.83 -3.75 12.69
CA GLY A 160 1.38 -3.88 12.50
C GLY A 160 0.64 -2.58 12.78
N ARG A 161 -0.69 -2.59 12.61
CA ARG A 161 -1.53 -1.47 12.98
C ARG A 161 -1.63 -1.36 14.51
N SER A 162 -1.42 -0.17 15.04
CA SER A 162 -1.57 0.06 16.49
C SER A 162 -2.97 -0.32 16.96
N VAL A 163 -3.05 -1.06 18.08
CA VAL A 163 -4.34 -1.42 18.71
C VAL A 163 -5.03 -0.20 19.30
N ARG A 164 -4.24 0.80 19.74
CA ARG A 164 -4.77 2.03 20.36
C ARG A 164 -5.20 3.08 19.33
N ASP A 165 -4.45 3.18 18.22
CA ASP A 165 -4.73 4.12 17.16
C ASP A 165 -4.47 3.46 15.80
N ARG A 166 -5.51 2.98 15.16
CA ARG A 166 -5.43 2.26 13.89
C ARG A 166 -4.93 3.10 12.69
N LEU A 167 -4.82 4.41 12.86
CA LEU A 167 -4.18 5.28 11.87
C LEU A 167 -2.65 5.22 11.92
N ARG A 168 -2.08 4.70 13.01
CA ARG A 168 -0.65 4.57 13.22
C ARG A 168 -0.18 3.12 13.09
N MET A 169 1.08 2.97 12.72
CA MET A 169 1.81 1.71 12.81
C MET A 169 2.47 1.60 14.19
N ALA A 170 2.63 0.38 14.67
CA ALA A 170 3.32 0.06 15.91
C ALA A 170 4.27 -1.11 15.69
N VAL A 171 5.31 -1.18 16.51
CA VAL A 171 6.22 -2.31 16.56
C VAL A 171 5.76 -3.25 17.68
N TYR A 172 5.74 -4.54 17.38
CA TYR A 172 5.43 -5.64 18.29
C TYR A 172 6.67 -6.52 18.45
N PRO A 173 7.57 -6.19 19.39
CA PRO A 173 8.82 -6.91 19.55
C PRO A 173 8.64 -8.38 19.96
N ASP A 174 7.54 -8.66 20.65
CA ASP A 174 7.13 -10.00 21.10
C ASP A 174 6.47 -10.85 20.01
N GLY A 175 6.27 -10.30 18.81
CA GLY A 175 5.62 -10.99 17.71
C GLY A 175 4.10 -11.21 17.87
N SER A 176 3.47 -10.55 18.84
CA SER A 176 2.03 -10.74 19.16
C SER A 176 1.10 -10.31 18.04
N ASP A 177 1.51 -9.38 17.18
CA ASP A 177 0.73 -8.91 16.02
C ASP A 177 1.68 -8.40 14.92
N GLY A 178 1.11 -8.10 13.75
CA GLY A 178 1.85 -7.52 12.63
C GLY A 178 2.62 -8.53 11.78
N LYS A 179 3.45 -8.01 10.88
CA LYS A 179 4.32 -8.79 9.99
C LYS A 179 5.77 -8.63 10.40
N HIS A 180 6.51 -9.73 10.39
CA HIS A 180 7.93 -9.74 10.67
C HIS A 180 8.69 -8.79 9.74
N ALA A 181 9.54 -7.95 10.33
CA ALA A 181 10.37 -6.99 9.62
C ALA A 181 11.81 -7.02 10.16
N VAL A 182 12.76 -6.92 9.26
CA VAL A 182 14.19 -6.85 9.55
C VAL A 182 14.78 -5.67 8.82
N THR A 183 15.52 -4.83 9.52
CA THR A 183 16.24 -3.69 8.96
C THR A 183 17.69 -3.72 9.43
N HIS A 184 18.62 -3.88 8.50
CA HIS A 184 20.04 -3.68 8.76
C HIS A 184 20.35 -2.20 8.59
N TYR A 185 21.11 -1.62 9.53
CA TYR A 185 21.50 -0.22 9.42
C TYR A 185 23.02 -0.06 9.51
N ARG A 186 23.50 1.02 8.92
CA ARG A 186 24.85 1.54 9.10
C ARG A 186 24.79 3.05 9.27
N VAL A 187 25.41 3.55 10.34
CA VAL A 187 25.51 5.00 10.60
C VAL A 187 26.50 5.60 9.60
N LEU A 188 26.05 6.58 8.83
CA LEU A 188 26.87 7.29 7.86
C LEU A 188 27.49 8.55 8.48
N LYS A 189 26.73 9.20 9.36
CA LYS A 189 27.17 10.46 10.01
C LYS A 189 26.39 10.67 11.30
N ARG A 190 27.05 11.25 12.31
CA ARG A 190 26.47 11.74 13.56
C ARG A 190 26.52 13.26 13.55
N TYR A 191 25.50 13.90 14.14
CA TYR A 191 25.37 15.35 14.22
C TYR A 191 25.35 15.82 15.67
#